data_791a58f5656fe5cb019ca54edc8c6f39
#
_entry.id   791a58f5656fe5cb019ca54edc8c6f39
#
_cell.length_a   1.000
_cell.length_b   1.000
_cell.length_c   1.000
_cell.angle_alpha   90.00
_cell.angle_beta   90.00
_cell.angle_gamma   90.00
#
_symmetry.space_group_name_H-M   'P 1'
#
loop_
_entity.id
_entity.type
_entity.pdbx_description
1 polymer ?
#
loop_
_entity_poly.entity_id
_entity_poly.type
_entity_poly.pdbx_seq_one_letter_code
_entity_poly.pdbx_strand_id
1 'polypeptide(L)'
;DPEAGNPVICDFHADPAILFARQTGKFYLYPTTDGYEGWGGNSFKAFSSPDLVHWQDEGIILDLPSQVKWADRNAWAPCITEEKIGGKYKYFYYYTAAQKVGVAVADHPAGPFKDSGKPLIDRLPQGVSGGQNIDPDVFTDPVSGKSYLYWGNGFMAVAELSGDRLNIVP
;
A
#
# COMPACT_ATOMS: atom_id res chain seq x y z
N ASP A 1 6.92 -21.56 -19.03
CA ASP A 1 6.82 -20.63 -20.16
C ASP A 1 8.15 -19.91 -20.31
N PRO A 2 8.80 -19.95 -21.50
CA PRO A 2 10.07 -19.26 -21.72
C PRO A 2 9.98 -17.73 -21.58
N GLU A 3 8.77 -17.17 -21.58
CA GLU A 3 8.53 -15.74 -21.35
C GLU A 3 8.32 -15.41 -19.86
N ALA A 4 8.05 -16.40 -19.01
CA ALA A 4 7.92 -16.24 -17.57
C ALA A 4 9.29 -16.22 -16.89
N GLY A 5 10.05 -15.16 -17.10
CA GLY A 5 11.39 -14.98 -16.55
C GLY A 5 11.44 -13.99 -15.39
N ASN A 6 12.50 -14.07 -14.58
CA ASN A 6 12.87 -13.04 -13.63
C ASN A 6 14.00 -12.17 -14.22
N PRO A 7 13.96 -10.84 -14.01
CA PRO A 7 12.92 -10.09 -13.30
C PRO A 7 11.64 -9.92 -14.15
N VAL A 8 10.47 -9.96 -13.50
CA VAL A 8 9.17 -9.72 -14.16
C VAL A 8 8.97 -8.25 -14.54
N ILE A 9 9.69 -7.35 -13.88
CA ILE A 9 9.75 -5.90 -14.14
C ILE A 9 11.23 -5.52 -14.15
N CYS A 10 11.69 -4.87 -15.24
CA CYS A 10 13.10 -4.56 -15.46
C CYS A 10 13.54 -3.21 -14.86
N ASP A 11 12.99 -2.79 -13.75
CA ASP A 11 13.32 -1.55 -13.04
C ASP A 11 13.62 -1.85 -11.57
N PHE A 12 14.10 -0.86 -10.82
CA PHE A 12 14.42 -1.03 -9.40
C PHE A 12 13.16 -0.91 -8.56
N HIS A 13 12.78 -2.02 -7.94
CA HIS A 13 11.62 -2.13 -7.07
C HIS A 13 11.91 -3.03 -5.87
N ALA A 14 11.25 -2.73 -4.74
CA ALA A 14 11.33 -3.50 -3.51
C ALA A 14 9.93 -3.72 -2.91
N ASP A 15 9.82 -4.55 -1.87
CA ASP A 15 8.65 -4.73 -1.00
C ASP A 15 7.32 -4.88 -1.77
N PRO A 16 7.20 -5.82 -2.72
CA PRO A 16 6.02 -5.91 -3.57
C PRO A 16 4.80 -6.45 -2.82
N ALA A 17 3.68 -5.72 -2.90
CA ALA A 17 2.35 -6.25 -2.60
C ALA A 17 1.64 -6.67 -3.88
N ILE A 18 0.90 -7.77 -3.84
CA ILE A 18 0.15 -8.28 -4.99
C ILE A 18 -1.34 -8.43 -4.64
N LEU A 19 -2.20 -8.08 -5.58
CA LEU A 19 -3.65 -8.21 -5.49
C LEU A 19 -4.22 -8.82 -6.76
N PHE A 20 -5.09 -9.83 -6.65
CA PHE A 20 -6.01 -10.18 -7.72
C PHE A 20 -7.27 -9.33 -7.58
N ALA A 21 -7.45 -8.35 -8.47
CA ALA A 21 -8.60 -7.44 -8.44
C ALA A 21 -9.80 -8.10 -9.11
N ARG A 22 -10.83 -8.41 -8.33
CA ARG A 22 -12.07 -9.04 -8.81
C ARG A 22 -12.85 -8.15 -9.76
N GLN A 23 -12.72 -6.83 -9.63
CA GLN A 23 -13.33 -5.85 -10.51
C GLN A 23 -12.86 -6.00 -11.97
N THR A 24 -11.58 -6.25 -12.18
CA THR A 24 -10.93 -6.27 -13.50
C THR A 24 -10.58 -7.66 -13.99
N GLY A 25 -10.51 -8.65 -13.07
CA GLY A 25 -10.03 -10.01 -13.35
C GLY A 25 -8.53 -10.08 -13.63
N LYS A 26 -7.75 -9.07 -13.17
CA LYS A 26 -6.30 -8.98 -13.35
C LYS A 26 -5.56 -9.00 -12.01
N PHE A 27 -4.29 -9.38 -12.08
CA PHE A 27 -3.34 -9.18 -10.99
C PHE A 27 -2.76 -7.78 -11.04
N TYR A 28 -2.52 -7.19 -9.87
CA TYR A 28 -1.85 -5.90 -9.71
C TYR A 28 -0.70 -6.03 -8.74
N LEU A 29 0.45 -5.47 -9.10
CA LEU A 29 1.66 -5.42 -8.30
C LEU A 29 1.91 -3.98 -7.89
N TYR A 30 2.18 -3.78 -6.60
CA TYR A 30 2.42 -2.47 -5.99
C TYR A 30 3.75 -2.52 -5.23
N PRO A 31 4.84 -2.09 -5.84
CA PRO A 31 6.13 -2.10 -5.18
C PRO A 31 6.47 -0.76 -4.54
N THR A 32 7.52 -0.75 -3.71
CA THR A 32 8.35 0.42 -3.49
C THR A 32 9.04 0.77 -4.80
N THR A 33 8.99 2.03 -5.22
CA THR A 33 9.81 2.53 -6.32
C THR A 33 11.20 2.86 -5.76
N ASP A 34 12.21 2.09 -6.13
CA ASP A 34 13.56 2.14 -5.59
C ASP A 34 14.58 2.68 -6.62
N GLY A 35 15.88 2.59 -6.32
CA GLY A 35 16.96 3.10 -7.17
C GLY A 35 17.32 4.56 -6.92
N TYR A 36 16.76 5.20 -5.89
CA TYR A 36 17.09 6.56 -5.47
C TYR A 36 18.11 6.58 -4.34
N GLU A 37 18.93 7.63 -4.28
CA GLU A 37 19.89 7.83 -3.19
C GLU A 37 19.16 7.88 -1.84
N GLY A 38 19.70 7.18 -0.83
CA GLY A 38 19.15 7.13 0.53
C GLY A 38 17.72 6.54 0.62
N TRP A 39 17.35 5.67 -0.32
CA TRP A 39 16.00 5.11 -0.43
C TRP A 39 14.91 6.19 -0.57
N GLY A 40 15.25 7.28 -1.28
CA GLY A 40 14.50 8.54 -1.32
C GLY A 40 13.31 8.58 -2.29
N GLY A 41 12.75 7.46 -2.73
CA GLY A 41 11.56 7.44 -3.59
C GLY A 41 10.40 8.25 -2.99
N ASN A 42 9.64 8.97 -3.82
CA ASN A 42 8.55 9.86 -3.38
C ASN A 42 7.22 9.60 -4.10
N SER A 43 7.13 8.53 -4.88
CA SER A 43 5.90 8.14 -5.59
C SER A 43 5.72 6.63 -5.60
N PHE A 44 4.49 6.20 -5.77
CA PHE A 44 4.12 4.80 -5.94
C PHE A 44 3.60 4.54 -7.35
N LYS A 45 3.99 3.41 -7.91
CA LYS A 45 3.50 2.88 -9.18
C LYS A 45 2.63 1.63 -8.96
N ALA A 46 1.88 1.27 -9.98
CA ALA A 46 1.25 -0.03 -10.09
C ALA A 46 1.58 -0.67 -11.43
N PHE A 47 1.58 -2.00 -11.46
CA PHE A 47 1.70 -2.80 -12.67
C PHE A 47 0.54 -3.79 -12.69
N SER A 48 -0.01 -4.05 -13.88
CA SER A 48 -1.09 -5.03 -14.02
C SER A 48 -0.70 -6.18 -14.94
N SER A 49 -1.28 -7.35 -14.68
CA SER A 49 -1.07 -8.53 -15.52
C SER A 49 -2.34 -9.38 -15.58
N PRO A 50 -2.72 -9.92 -16.74
CA PRO A 50 -3.79 -10.89 -16.83
C PRO A 50 -3.37 -12.30 -16.39
N ASP A 51 -2.07 -12.63 -16.34
CA ASP A 51 -1.52 -13.97 -16.28
C ASP A 51 -0.25 -14.14 -15.44
N LEU A 52 0.23 -13.07 -14.76
CA LEU A 52 1.47 -13.03 -13.99
C LEU A 52 2.76 -13.13 -14.82
N VAL A 53 2.64 -13.11 -16.14
CA VAL A 53 3.76 -13.20 -17.11
C VAL A 53 3.91 -11.88 -17.85
N HIS A 54 2.82 -11.38 -18.41
CA HIS A 54 2.80 -10.16 -19.20
C HIS A 54 2.37 -8.98 -18.33
N TRP A 55 3.31 -8.09 -18.01
CA TRP A 55 3.08 -6.96 -17.12
C TRP A 55 3.00 -5.63 -17.89
N GLN A 56 2.02 -4.82 -17.52
CA GLN A 56 1.82 -3.46 -18.01
C GLN A 56 2.11 -2.46 -16.90
N ASP A 57 2.94 -1.44 -17.16
CA ASP A 57 3.12 -0.29 -16.26
C ASP A 57 1.86 0.59 -16.31
N GLU A 58 1.17 0.72 -15.21
CA GLU A 58 -0.02 1.58 -15.04
C GLU A 58 0.36 3.03 -14.66
N GLY A 59 1.66 3.29 -14.49
CA GLY A 59 2.18 4.60 -14.12
C GLY A 59 2.10 4.90 -12.62
N ILE A 60 2.26 6.18 -12.30
CA ILE A 60 2.20 6.67 -10.91
C ILE A 60 0.76 6.69 -10.44
N ILE A 61 0.48 5.99 -9.34
CA ILE A 61 -0.84 5.89 -8.71
C ILE A 61 -1.01 6.83 -7.51
N LEU A 62 0.11 7.21 -6.88
CA LEU A 62 0.16 8.19 -5.78
C LEU A 62 1.52 8.88 -5.78
N ASP A 63 1.51 10.22 -5.89
CA ASP A 63 2.70 11.07 -5.84
C ASP A 63 2.67 11.87 -4.53
N LEU A 64 3.63 11.63 -3.63
CA LEU A 64 3.63 12.24 -2.30
C LEU A 64 3.70 13.76 -2.37
N PRO A 65 4.65 14.40 -3.11
CA PRO A 65 4.79 15.85 -3.09
C PRO A 65 3.55 16.62 -3.54
N SER A 66 2.79 16.09 -4.48
CA SER A 66 1.63 16.78 -5.04
C SER A 66 0.28 16.37 -4.45
N GLN A 67 0.19 15.17 -3.87
CA GLN A 67 -1.09 14.57 -3.46
C GLN A 67 -1.20 14.31 -1.96
N VAL A 68 -0.09 14.29 -1.21
CA VAL A 68 -0.06 14.00 0.23
C VAL A 68 0.40 15.21 1.01
N LYS A 69 -0.47 15.78 1.85
CA LYS A 69 -0.20 17.05 2.56
C LYS A 69 0.77 16.90 3.73
N TRP A 70 0.98 15.69 4.24
CA TRP A 70 1.72 15.43 5.49
C TRP A 70 3.06 14.73 5.27
N ALA A 71 3.39 14.34 4.03
CA ALA A 71 4.66 13.72 3.68
C ALA A 71 4.98 13.95 2.19
N ASP A 72 6.27 14.03 1.88
CA ASP A 72 6.79 14.30 0.54
C ASP A 72 7.94 13.35 0.14
N ARG A 73 8.27 12.35 1.00
CA ARG A 73 9.44 11.48 0.80
C ARG A 73 9.24 10.11 1.43
N ASN A 74 10.17 9.20 1.12
CA ASN A 74 10.25 7.84 1.65
C ASN A 74 8.94 7.07 1.41
N ALA A 75 8.55 7.00 0.13
CA ALA A 75 7.41 6.20 -0.33
C ALA A 75 7.79 4.71 -0.34
N TRP A 76 7.45 3.96 0.71
CA TRP A 76 7.92 2.59 0.93
C TRP A 76 6.81 1.60 1.24
N ALA A 77 7.09 0.32 0.96
CA ALA A 77 6.41 -0.88 1.41
C ALA A 77 4.89 -0.73 1.49
N PRO A 78 4.20 -0.67 0.36
CA PRO A 78 2.74 -0.54 0.35
C PRO A 78 2.05 -1.88 0.60
N CYS A 79 0.81 -1.80 1.10
CA CYS A 79 -0.16 -2.90 1.14
C CYS A 79 -1.47 -2.43 0.51
N ILE A 80 -2.23 -3.34 -0.08
CA ILE A 80 -3.48 -3.04 -0.77
C ILE A 80 -4.58 -4.03 -0.36
N THR A 81 -5.79 -3.52 -0.15
CA THR A 81 -6.98 -4.37 0.03
C THR A 81 -8.10 -3.96 -0.92
N GLU A 82 -8.86 -4.96 -1.40
CA GLU A 82 -10.07 -4.76 -2.19
C GLU A 82 -11.29 -5.05 -1.32
N GLU A 83 -12.22 -4.12 -1.26
CA GLU A 83 -13.48 -4.26 -0.55
C GLU A 83 -14.66 -4.01 -1.51
N LYS A 84 -15.79 -4.65 -1.23
CA LYS A 84 -17.04 -4.38 -1.94
C LYS A 84 -18.03 -3.69 -1.02
N ILE A 85 -18.19 -2.37 -1.19
CA ILE A 85 -19.02 -1.52 -0.34
C ILE A 85 -20.20 -0.99 -1.17
N GLY A 86 -21.43 -1.29 -0.72
CA GLY A 86 -22.62 -0.85 -1.43
C GLY A 86 -22.71 -1.34 -2.89
N GLY A 87 -22.15 -2.53 -3.17
CA GLY A 87 -22.11 -3.12 -4.51
C GLY A 87 -20.97 -2.63 -5.41
N LYS A 88 -20.19 -1.63 -4.97
CA LYS A 88 -19.06 -1.06 -5.70
C LYS A 88 -17.75 -1.52 -5.09
N TYR A 89 -16.74 -1.73 -5.93
CA TYR A 89 -15.38 -2.01 -5.46
C TYR A 89 -14.70 -0.73 -4.98
N LYS A 90 -13.93 -0.87 -3.90
CA LYS A 90 -13.05 0.14 -3.31
C LYS A 90 -11.72 -0.50 -3.01
N TYR A 91 -10.66 0.27 -3.21
CA TYR A 91 -9.28 -0.15 -2.98
C TYR A 91 -8.69 0.75 -1.90
N PHE A 92 -8.18 0.15 -0.83
CA PHE A 92 -7.52 0.84 0.27
C PHE A 92 -6.03 0.54 0.19
N TYR A 93 -5.26 1.57 -0.07
CA TYR A 93 -3.83 1.53 -0.26
C TYR A 93 -3.15 2.07 0.98
N TYR A 94 -2.56 1.19 1.77
CA TYR A 94 -1.79 1.55 2.96
C TYR A 94 -0.33 1.66 2.56
N TYR A 95 0.35 2.69 3.01
CA TYR A 95 1.70 2.98 2.56
C TYR A 95 2.53 3.67 3.64
N THR A 96 3.84 3.52 3.56
CA THR A 96 4.79 4.30 4.34
C THR A 96 5.12 5.59 3.60
N ALA A 97 5.14 6.72 4.33
CA ALA A 97 5.69 7.99 3.88
C ALA A 97 6.29 8.73 5.06
N ALA A 98 7.52 9.24 4.94
CA ALA A 98 8.25 9.95 5.99
C ALA A 98 8.20 9.21 7.35
N GLN A 99 8.35 7.88 7.34
CA GLN A 99 8.30 6.99 8.52
C GLN A 99 6.98 7.07 9.31
N LYS A 100 5.89 7.29 8.60
CA LYS A 100 4.50 7.23 9.08
C LYS A 100 3.70 6.34 8.17
N VAL A 101 2.60 5.80 8.64
CA VAL A 101 1.68 5.02 7.80
C VAL A 101 0.51 5.89 7.37
N GLY A 102 0.25 5.93 6.07
CA GLY A 102 -0.92 6.56 5.47
C GLY A 102 -1.91 5.57 4.89
N VAL A 103 -3.07 6.07 4.51
CA VAL A 103 -4.07 5.33 3.73
C VAL A 103 -4.66 6.23 2.64
N ALA A 104 -4.72 5.69 1.43
CA ALA A 104 -5.36 6.32 0.28
C ALA A 104 -6.41 5.40 -0.33
N VAL A 105 -7.42 5.94 -0.99
CA VAL A 105 -8.58 5.19 -1.51
C VAL A 105 -8.77 5.47 -2.99
N ALA A 106 -9.16 4.42 -3.73
CA ALA A 106 -9.53 4.51 -5.14
C ALA A 106 -10.75 3.65 -5.45
N ASP A 107 -11.39 3.93 -6.60
CA ASP A 107 -12.47 3.12 -7.19
C ASP A 107 -11.96 2.10 -8.22
N HIS A 108 -10.66 2.14 -8.53
CA HIS A 108 -10.01 1.27 -9.49
C HIS A 108 -8.64 0.83 -8.94
N PRO A 109 -8.18 -0.42 -9.19
CA PRO A 109 -6.92 -0.92 -8.62
C PRO A 109 -5.67 -0.15 -9.11
N ALA A 110 -5.71 0.44 -10.30
CA ALA A 110 -4.66 1.34 -10.78
C ALA A 110 -4.87 2.82 -10.39
N GLY A 111 -5.76 3.12 -9.46
CA GLY A 111 -6.04 4.48 -9.01
C GLY A 111 -6.93 5.30 -9.98
N PRO A 112 -6.86 6.64 -9.93
CA PRO A 112 -5.99 7.43 -9.04
C PRO A 112 -6.38 7.26 -7.56
N PHE A 113 -5.38 7.15 -6.70
CA PHE A 113 -5.59 7.07 -5.26
C PHE A 113 -5.66 8.46 -4.64
N LYS A 114 -6.57 8.63 -3.70
CA LYS A 114 -6.74 9.87 -2.93
C LYS A 114 -6.37 9.63 -1.48
N ASP A 115 -5.33 10.31 -1.01
CA ASP A 115 -4.91 10.28 0.39
C ASP A 115 -6.01 10.76 1.34
N SER A 116 -6.08 10.16 2.54
CA SER A 116 -7.06 10.51 3.58
C SER A 116 -6.86 11.91 4.19
N GLY A 117 -5.73 12.56 3.90
CA GLY A 117 -5.39 13.93 4.32
C GLY A 117 -4.59 14.02 5.62
N LYS A 118 -4.36 12.89 6.30
CA LYS A 118 -3.54 12.77 7.51
C LYS A 118 -2.92 11.38 7.60
N PRO A 119 -1.81 11.20 8.32
CA PRO A 119 -1.30 9.86 8.58
C PRO A 119 -2.29 9.06 9.44
N LEU A 120 -2.39 7.76 9.16
CA LEU A 120 -3.13 6.80 9.97
C LEU A 120 -2.36 6.48 11.26
N ILE A 121 -1.04 6.33 11.14
CA ILE A 121 -0.09 6.14 12.25
C ILE A 121 0.99 7.21 12.14
N ASP A 122 1.11 8.07 13.16
CA ASP A 122 2.09 9.18 13.18
C ASP A 122 3.05 9.14 14.37
N ARG A 123 2.82 8.23 15.34
CA ARG A 123 3.61 8.10 16.57
C ARG A 123 3.93 6.66 16.85
N LEU A 124 5.04 6.43 17.53
CA LEU A 124 5.36 5.11 18.06
C LEU A 124 4.28 4.65 19.03
N PRO A 125 3.97 3.35 19.08
CA PRO A 125 3.03 2.79 20.05
C PRO A 125 3.48 3.06 21.49
N GLN A 126 2.52 3.11 22.42
CA GLN A 126 2.82 3.29 23.84
C GLN A 126 3.80 2.22 24.33
N GLY A 127 4.85 2.64 25.02
CA GLY A 127 5.89 1.76 25.55
C GLY A 127 7.00 1.38 24.57
N VAL A 128 6.90 1.80 23.30
CA VAL A 128 7.96 1.62 22.29
C VAL A 128 8.85 2.86 22.29
N SER A 129 10.15 2.67 22.52
CA SER A 129 11.14 3.76 22.61
C SER A 129 12.03 3.92 21.38
N GLY A 130 11.87 3.06 20.35
CA GLY A 130 12.67 3.11 19.12
C GLY A 130 12.05 2.29 18.01
N GLY A 131 12.63 2.38 16.81
CA GLY A 131 12.10 1.77 15.61
C GLY A 131 11.37 2.77 14.72
N GLN A 132 10.65 2.27 13.70
CA GLN A 132 9.99 3.08 12.69
C GLN A 132 8.56 2.60 12.45
N ASN A 133 7.63 3.53 12.23
CA ASN A 133 6.27 3.21 11.78
C ASN A 133 6.26 3.02 10.27
N ILE A 134 6.67 1.86 9.81
CA ILE A 134 6.77 1.49 8.40
C ILE A 134 6.18 0.10 8.17
N ASP A 135 6.18 -0.36 6.93
CA ASP A 135 5.82 -1.72 6.51
C ASP A 135 4.38 -2.10 6.92
N PRO A 136 3.36 -1.32 6.52
CA PRO A 136 1.97 -1.66 6.83
C PRO A 136 1.54 -2.91 6.09
N ASP A 137 0.81 -3.78 6.78
CA ASP A 137 0.07 -4.88 6.18
C ASP A 137 -1.32 -4.99 6.80
N VAL A 138 -2.31 -5.44 6.03
CA VAL A 138 -3.70 -5.55 6.49
C VAL A 138 -4.22 -6.96 6.31
N PHE A 139 -4.69 -7.53 7.40
CA PHE A 139 -5.41 -8.79 7.42
C PHE A 139 -6.87 -8.57 7.76
N THR A 140 -7.77 -9.14 6.96
CA THR A 140 -9.21 -9.20 7.27
C THR A 140 -9.57 -10.60 7.73
N ASP A 141 -10.04 -10.71 8.96
CA ASP A 141 -10.51 -11.98 9.52
C ASP A 141 -11.77 -12.45 8.79
N PRO A 142 -11.72 -13.60 8.10
CA PRO A 142 -12.86 -14.08 7.32
C PRO A 142 -14.05 -14.51 8.16
N VAL A 143 -13.88 -14.71 9.48
CA VAL A 143 -14.94 -15.12 10.40
C VAL A 143 -15.70 -13.92 10.94
N SER A 144 -14.99 -12.92 11.47
CA SER A 144 -15.60 -11.74 12.06
C SER A 144 -15.80 -10.59 11.08
N GLY A 145 -15.10 -10.60 9.94
CA GLY A 145 -15.07 -9.50 8.97
C GLY A 145 -14.28 -8.28 9.45
N LYS A 146 -13.66 -8.34 10.63
CA LYS A 146 -12.81 -7.28 11.16
C LYS A 146 -11.48 -7.24 10.43
N SER A 147 -10.95 -6.04 10.22
CA SER A 147 -9.62 -5.86 9.64
C SER A 147 -8.64 -5.30 10.65
N TYR A 148 -7.42 -5.76 10.56
CA TYR A 148 -6.34 -5.41 11.45
C TYR A 148 -5.16 -4.89 10.64
N LEU A 149 -4.65 -3.72 11.01
CA LEU A 149 -3.41 -3.16 10.49
C LEU A 149 -2.25 -3.65 11.34
N TYR A 150 -1.24 -4.20 10.70
CA TYR A 150 0.06 -4.55 11.27
C TYR A 150 1.10 -3.58 10.73
N TRP A 151 2.05 -3.15 11.56
CA TRP A 151 3.15 -2.28 11.12
C TRP A 151 4.33 -2.33 12.08
N GLY A 152 5.49 -1.84 11.65
CA GLY A 152 6.64 -1.55 12.49
C GLY A 152 7.93 -2.23 12.03
N ASN A 153 9.03 -1.52 12.23
CA ASN A 153 10.40 -2.02 12.10
C ASN A 153 11.14 -1.74 13.40
N GLY A 154 11.77 -2.78 13.97
CA GLY A 154 12.31 -2.74 15.33
C GLY A 154 11.28 -3.06 16.43
N PHE A 155 10.01 -3.15 16.07
CA PHE A 155 8.88 -3.64 16.85
C PHE A 155 7.80 -4.17 15.91
N MET A 156 6.79 -4.84 16.44
CA MET A 156 5.55 -5.18 15.74
C MET A 156 4.38 -4.61 16.50
N ALA A 157 3.52 -3.86 15.83
CA ALA A 157 2.27 -3.35 16.36
C ALA A 157 1.08 -3.84 15.56
N VAL A 158 -0.08 -3.90 16.19
CA VAL A 158 -1.35 -4.24 15.55
C VAL A 158 -2.47 -3.38 16.13
N ALA A 159 -3.39 -2.95 15.26
CA ALA A 159 -4.62 -2.27 15.67
C ALA A 159 -5.80 -2.70 14.79
N GLU A 160 -7.01 -2.77 15.35
CA GLU A 160 -8.23 -2.98 14.59
C GLU A 160 -8.52 -1.72 13.75
N LEU A 161 -8.81 -1.89 12.47
CA LEU A 161 -9.28 -0.83 11.59
C LEU A 161 -10.77 -0.57 11.83
N SER A 162 -11.16 0.70 11.81
CA SER A 162 -12.57 1.10 11.80
C SER A 162 -13.32 0.57 10.58
N GLY A 163 -14.63 0.56 10.63
CA GLY A 163 -15.47 0.04 9.54
C GLY A 163 -15.29 0.78 8.20
N ASP A 164 -14.81 2.03 8.24
CA ASP A 164 -14.48 2.82 7.04
C ASP A 164 -13.05 2.56 6.51
N ARG A 165 -12.23 1.77 7.23
CA ARG A 165 -10.84 1.44 6.90
C ARG A 165 -9.86 2.63 6.93
N LEU A 166 -10.28 3.79 7.38
CA LEU A 166 -9.52 5.04 7.35
C LEU A 166 -9.00 5.48 8.72
N ASN A 167 -9.38 4.75 9.78
CA ASN A 167 -8.97 5.02 11.15
C ASN A 167 -8.68 3.71 11.88
N ILE A 168 -7.93 3.78 12.98
CA ILE A 168 -7.80 2.68 13.94
C ILE A 168 -8.89 2.83 15.03
N VAL A 169 -9.35 1.70 15.55
CA VAL A 169 -10.24 1.66 16.70
C VAL A 169 -9.40 2.00 17.95
N PRO A 170 -9.84 2.94 18.81
CA PRO A 170 -9.13 3.34 20.02
C PRO A 170 -8.89 2.21 21.02
#